data_cfbbefd77b6684fd738a6f4660b60a75
#
_entry.id   cfbbefd77b6684fd738a6f4660b60a75
#
_cell.length_a   1.000
_cell.length_b   1.000
_cell.length_c   1.000
_cell.angle_alpha   90.00
_cell.angle_beta   90.00
_cell.angle_gamma   90.00
#
_symmetry.space_group_name_H-M   'P 1'
#
loop_
_entity.id
_entity.type
_entity.pdbx_description
1 polymer ?
#
loop_
_entity_poly.entity_id
_entity_poly.type
_entity_poly.pdbx_seq_one_letter_code
_entity_poly.pdbx_strand_id
1 'polypeptide(L)' 'MNETLEKVIEILTELHEDVDFRTATKLWDSHILDSFDVVTLVGELGSEFDVRITADLMTPENFNSAQALAAMIEELEDI' A
#
# COMPACT_ATOMS: atom_id res chain seq x y z
N MET A 1 -6.64 -13.51 10.86
CA MET A 1 -7.02 -12.21 10.37
C MET A 1 -5.82 -11.28 10.33
N ASN A 2 -5.67 -10.53 9.29
CA ASN A 2 -4.50 -9.70 9.10
C ASN A 2 -4.84 -8.23 9.32
N GLU A 3 -4.52 -7.71 10.50
CA GLU A 3 -4.80 -6.32 10.85
C GLU A 3 -4.02 -5.35 9.95
N THR A 4 -2.82 -5.73 9.54
CA THR A 4 -2.01 -4.91 8.64
C THR A 4 -2.74 -4.74 7.31
N LEU A 5 -3.25 -5.84 6.75
CA LEU A 5 -3.99 -5.79 5.49
C LEU A 5 -5.24 -4.92 5.61
N GLU A 6 -6.00 -5.06 6.69
CA GLU A 6 -7.21 -4.27 6.87
C GLU A 6 -6.89 -2.78 6.96
N LYS A 7 -5.84 -2.42 7.66
CA LYS A 7 -5.44 -1.03 7.78
C LYS A 7 -4.96 -0.47 6.44
N VAL A 8 -4.22 -1.26 5.67
CA VAL A 8 -3.77 -0.87 4.32
C VAL A 8 -4.98 -0.61 3.43
N ILE A 9 -5.97 -1.51 3.46
CA ILE A 9 -7.18 -1.34 2.66
C ILE A 9 -7.93 -0.07 3.07
N GLU A 10 -8.00 0.21 4.35
CA GLU A 10 -8.66 1.41 4.86
C GLU A 10 -7.99 2.67 4.31
N ILE A 11 -6.68 2.72 4.34
CA ILE A 11 -5.93 3.87 3.83
C ILE A 11 -6.11 4.02 2.32
N LEU A 12 -6.04 2.91 1.59
CA LEU A 12 -6.26 2.92 0.14
C LEU A 12 -7.67 3.41 -0.20
N THR A 13 -8.66 2.96 0.56
CA THR A 13 -10.05 3.34 0.33
C THR A 13 -10.26 4.83 0.54
N GLU A 14 -9.53 5.44 1.44
CA GLU A 14 -9.59 6.90 1.64
C GLU A 14 -9.09 7.67 0.41
N LEU A 15 -8.17 7.07 -0.33
CA LEU A 15 -7.65 7.69 -1.55
C LEU A 15 -8.58 7.48 -2.74
N HIS A 16 -9.17 6.29 -2.85
CA HIS A 16 -10.02 5.91 -3.98
C HIS A 16 -11.19 5.08 -3.47
N GLU A 17 -12.28 5.72 -3.13
CA GLU A 17 -13.45 5.07 -2.53
C GLU A 17 -14.15 4.07 -3.44
N ASP A 18 -13.99 4.24 -4.75
CA ASP A 18 -14.70 3.45 -5.75
C ASP A 18 -13.95 2.19 -6.19
N VAL A 19 -12.80 1.89 -5.58
CA VAL A 19 -12.00 0.73 -5.94
C VAL A 19 -12.12 -0.34 -4.86
N ASP A 20 -12.30 -1.60 -5.29
CA ASP A 20 -12.32 -2.73 -4.37
C ASP A 20 -10.90 -3.23 -4.17
N PHE A 21 -10.26 -2.74 -3.14
CA PHE A 21 -8.86 -3.06 -2.87
C PHE A 21 -8.64 -4.48 -2.35
N ARG A 22 -9.70 -5.18 -1.95
CA ARG A 22 -9.56 -6.57 -1.51
C ARG A 22 -9.29 -7.50 -2.68
N THR A 23 -9.76 -7.13 -3.88
CA THR A 23 -9.61 -7.97 -5.07
C THR A 23 -8.70 -7.39 -6.13
N ALA A 24 -8.41 -6.08 -6.08
CA ALA A 24 -7.58 -5.43 -7.09
C ALA A 24 -6.13 -5.90 -6.98
N THR A 25 -5.53 -6.27 -8.11
CA THR A 25 -4.18 -6.82 -8.16
C THR A 25 -3.22 -6.07 -9.08
N LYS A 26 -3.69 -5.01 -9.72
CA LYS A 26 -2.88 -4.24 -10.67
C LYS A 26 -3.00 -2.75 -10.42
N LEU A 27 -2.92 -2.36 -9.15
CA LEU A 27 -3.08 -0.96 -8.76
C LEU A 27 -2.06 -0.06 -9.45
N TRP A 28 -0.83 -0.51 -9.53
CA TRP A 28 0.25 0.23 -10.18
C TRP A 28 0.16 0.09 -11.71
N ASP A 29 0.03 -1.14 -12.19
CA ASP A 29 0.06 -1.43 -13.63
C ASP A 29 -1.12 -0.84 -14.38
N SER A 30 -2.29 -0.75 -13.76
CA SER A 30 -3.48 -0.17 -14.40
C SER A 30 -3.65 1.32 -14.10
N HIS A 31 -2.65 1.93 -13.48
CA HIS A 31 -2.64 3.36 -13.16
C HIS A 31 -3.76 3.80 -12.20
N ILE A 32 -4.28 2.89 -11.41
CA ILE A 32 -5.19 3.26 -10.32
C ILE A 32 -4.43 4.12 -9.32
N LEU A 33 -3.18 3.74 -9.03
CA LEU A 33 -2.29 4.57 -8.22
C LEU A 33 -1.33 5.32 -9.15
N ASP A 34 -1.41 6.64 -9.15
CA ASP A 34 -0.44 7.45 -9.88
C ASP A 34 0.72 7.83 -8.96
N SER A 35 1.68 8.60 -9.46
CA SER A 35 2.86 8.94 -8.68
C SER A 35 2.52 9.77 -7.44
N PHE A 36 1.49 10.60 -7.53
CA PHE A 36 1.05 11.39 -6.38
C PHE A 36 0.45 10.47 -5.30
N ASP A 37 -0.36 9.50 -5.72
CA ASP A 37 -0.96 8.53 -4.81
C ASP A 37 0.10 7.69 -4.11
N VAL A 38 1.14 7.28 -4.85
CA VAL A 38 2.23 6.49 -4.28
C VAL A 38 2.95 7.27 -3.20
N VAL A 39 3.24 8.55 -3.45
CA VAL A 39 3.90 9.41 -2.46
C VAL A 39 3.02 9.57 -1.22
N THR A 40 1.72 9.79 -1.43
CA THR A 40 0.77 9.93 -0.34
C THR A 40 0.71 8.65 0.50
N LEU A 41 0.64 7.49 -0.18
CA LEU A 41 0.61 6.20 0.49
C LEU A 41 1.85 5.97 1.34
N VAL A 42 3.02 6.29 0.78
CA VAL A 42 4.28 6.12 1.51
C VAL A 42 4.25 6.90 2.82
N GLY A 43 3.78 8.15 2.76
CA GLY A 43 3.65 8.97 3.95
C GLY A 43 2.64 8.42 4.96
N GLU A 44 1.47 8.04 4.47
CA GLU A 44 0.40 7.52 5.33
C GLU A 44 0.78 6.19 5.97
N LEU A 45 1.30 5.26 5.16
CA LEU A 45 1.68 3.94 5.66
C LEU A 45 2.86 4.03 6.61
N GLY A 46 3.83 4.86 6.29
CA GLY A 46 4.98 5.07 7.16
C GLY A 46 4.58 5.60 8.52
N SER A 47 3.64 6.53 8.54
CA SER A 47 3.15 7.13 9.78
C SER A 47 2.30 6.14 10.58
N GLU A 48 1.40 5.44 9.89
CA GLU A 48 0.47 4.52 10.55
C GLU A 48 1.19 3.32 11.18
N PHE A 49 2.17 2.78 10.50
CA PHE A 49 2.88 1.57 10.96
C PHE A 49 4.24 1.86 11.57
N ASP A 50 4.64 3.11 11.60
CA ASP A 50 5.95 3.52 12.11
C ASP A 50 7.08 2.77 11.41
N VAL A 51 7.02 2.72 10.08
CA VAL A 51 8.04 2.08 9.25
C VAL A 51 8.55 3.09 8.23
N ARG A 52 9.72 2.79 7.67
CA ARG A 52 10.32 3.64 6.66
C ARG A 52 10.28 2.94 5.30
N ILE A 53 9.50 3.50 4.39
CA ILE A 53 9.41 2.97 3.04
C ILE A 53 10.36 3.77 2.15
N THR A 54 11.44 3.14 1.73
CA THR A 54 12.48 3.79 0.92
C THR A 54 12.14 3.69 -0.57
N ALA A 55 12.81 4.50 -1.39
CA ALA A 55 12.50 4.58 -2.81
C ALA A 55 12.67 3.24 -3.55
N ASP A 56 13.60 2.41 -3.11
CA ASP A 56 13.82 1.10 -3.71
C ASP A 56 12.65 0.13 -3.50
N LEU A 57 11.78 0.41 -2.56
CA LEU A 57 10.59 -0.40 -2.30
C LEU A 57 9.39 0.06 -3.14
N MET A 58 9.49 1.20 -3.78
CA MET A 58 8.39 1.77 -4.58
C MET A 58 8.39 1.15 -5.97
N THR A 59 7.95 -0.10 -6.04
CA THR A 59 7.95 -0.90 -7.27
C THR A 59 6.55 -1.47 -7.51
N PRO A 60 6.22 -1.84 -8.76
CA PRO A 60 4.93 -2.47 -9.04
C PRO A 60 4.71 -3.72 -8.19
N GLU A 61 5.75 -4.49 -7.95
CA GLU A 61 5.65 -5.74 -7.18
C GLU A 61 5.12 -5.49 -5.78
N ASN A 62 5.50 -4.36 -5.18
CA ASN A 62 5.08 -4.03 -3.82
C ASN A 62 3.77 -3.24 -3.77
N PHE A 63 3.41 -2.58 -4.88
CA PHE A 63 2.31 -1.62 -4.88
C PHE A 63 1.11 -2.04 -5.74
N ASN A 64 1.14 -3.22 -6.34
CA ASN A 64 0.04 -3.65 -7.21
C ASN A 64 -1.21 -4.13 -6.47
N SER A 65 -1.09 -4.44 -5.21
CA SER A 65 -2.26 -4.90 -4.44
C SER A 65 -2.11 -4.52 -2.99
N ALA A 66 -3.24 -4.49 -2.28
CA ALA A 66 -3.24 -4.25 -0.85
C ALA A 66 -2.46 -5.36 -0.12
N GLN A 67 -2.57 -6.60 -0.62
CA GLN A 67 -1.87 -7.73 -0.05
C GLN A 67 -0.35 -7.57 -0.17
N ALA A 68 0.12 -7.11 -1.33
CA ALA A 68 1.54 -6.87 -1.53
C ALA A 68 2.05 -5.76 -0.62
N LEU A 69 1.28 -4.69 -0.48
CA LEU A 69 1.63 -3.60 0.42
C LEU A 69 1.71 -4.08 1.86
N ALA A 70 0.72 -4.88 2.29
CA ALA A 70 0.71 -5.40 3.65
C ALA A 70 1.92 -6.31 3.91
N ALA A 71 2.27 -7.15 2.94
CA ALA A 71 3.43 -8.02 3.08
C ALA A 71 4.72 -7.22 3.21
N MET A 72 4.86 -6.16 2.42
CA MET A 72 6.01 -5.28 2.49
C MET A 72 6.13 -4.63 3.88
N ILE A 73 5.01 -4.14 4.40
CA ILE A 73 4.98 -3.50 5.71
C ILE A 73 5.37 -4.50 6.81
N GLU A 74 4.84 -5.71 6.73
CA GLU A 74 5.17 -6.74 7.73
C GLU A 74 6.65 -7.09 7.72
N GLU A 75 7.27 -7.11 6.55
CA GLU A 75 8.71 -7.31 6.46
C GLU A 75 9.49 -6.17 7.11
N LEU A 76 9.04 -4.93 6.90
CA LEU A 76 9.69 -3.77 7.49
C LEU A 76 9.56 -3.75 9.01
N GLU A 77 8.42 -4.21 9.52
CA GLU A 77 8.19 -4.28 10.96
C GLU A 77 9.06 -5.33 11.64
N ASP A 78 9.51 -6.31 10.89
CA ASP A 78 10.29 -7.43 11.39
C ASP A 78 11.79 -7.14 11.50
N ILE A 79 12.23 -6.01 11.02
CA ILE A 79 13.66 -5.63 11.02
C ILE A 79 14.14 -5.09 12.36
#